data_9bc8c3fd1566badbb79c9c6f4da5ded4
#
_entry.id   9bc8c3fd1566badbb79c9c6f4da5ded4
#
_cell.length_a   1.000
_cell.length_b   1.000
_cell.length_c   1.000
_cell.angle_alpha   90.00
_cell.angle_beta   90.00
_cell.angle_gamma   90.00
#
_symmetry.space_group_name_H-M   'P 1'
#
loop_
_entity.id
_entity.type
_entity.pdbx_description
1 polymer ?
#
loop_
_entity_poly.entity_id
_entity_poly.type
_entity_poly.pdbx_seq_one_letter_code
_entity_poly.pdbx_strand_id
1 'polypeptide(L)'
;MLRLAYAPVWIAASVLLVVTVLYLSLAPLNIPAELPTHFDKVEHAAAYVFLVIWFTGLVARPRYWRVVAALVVFGLTIEILQAAMPFGRQGDPWDVLANITGIGVGLAIASVATGGWALKVEAWLNRS
;
A
#
# COMPACT_ATOMS: atom_id res chain seq x y z
N MET A 1 -2.37 16.98 1.30
CA MET A 1 -1.39 16.55 2.31
C MET A 1 -1.69 17.29 3.59
N LEU A 2 -1.46 16.70 4.75
CA LEU A 2 -1.46 17.42 6.04
C LEU A 2 -0.35 18.47 6.05
N ARG A 3 -0.43 19.46 6.93
CA ARG A 3 0.67 20.40 7.15
C ARG A 3 1.70 19.73 8.06
N LEU A 4 2.70 19.09 7.46
CA LEU A 4 3.76 18.34 8.11
C LEU A 4 5.05 19.16 8.09
N ALA A 5 5.75 19.23 9.23
CA ALA A 5 7.02 19.93 9.36
C ALA A 5 8.11 19.27 8.51
N TYR A 6 8.11 17.93 8.45
CA TYR A 6 9.06 17.13 7.69
C TYR A 6 8.47 16.61 6.36
N ALA A 7 7.62 17.40 5.70
CA ALA A 7 6.94 17.00 4.46
C ALA A 7 7.88 16.40 3.38
N PRO A 8 9.08 16.96 3.11
CA PRO A 8 10.00 16.35 2.14
C PRO A 8 10.44 14.94 2.50
N VAL A 9 10.66 14.67 3.80
CA VAL A 9 11.04 13.33 4.29
C VAL A 9 9.89 12.35 4.08
N TRP A 10 8.66 12.74 4.41
CA TRP A 10 7.48 11.91 4.20
C TRP A 10 7.21 11.62 2.73
N ILE A 11 7.44 12.60 1.85
CA ILE A 11 7.34 12.42 0.41
C ILE A 11 8.40 11.43 -0.08
N ALA A 12 9.66 11.61 0.30
CA ALA A 12 10.75 10.71 -0.09
C ALA A 12 10.50 9.27 0.38
N ALA A 13 10.08 9.10 1.65
CA ALA A 13 9.73 7.80 2.19
C ALA A 13 8.53 7.16 1.45
N SER A 14 7.53 7.95 1.06
CA SER A 14 6.37 7.46 0.29
C SER A 14 6.77 7.03 -1.12
N VAL A 15 7.63 7.79 -1.78
CA VAL A 15 8.17 7.42 -3.11
C VAL A 15 8.96 6.13 -3.01
N LEU A 16 9.87 6.02 -2.03
CA LEU A 16 10.64 4.81 -1.80
C LEU A 16 9.73 3.61 -1.55
N LEU A 17 8.71 3.76 -0.71
CA LEU A 17 7.74 2.71 -0.42
C LEU A 17 7.02 2.24 -1.69
N VAL A 18 6.49 3.16 -2.50
CA VAL A 18 5.78 2.82 -3.75
C VAL A 18 6.72 2.11 -4.73
N VAL A 19 7.95 2.62 -4.90
CA VAL A 19 8.95 2.00 -5.77
C VAL A 19 9.32 0.59 -5.28
N THR A 20 9.48 0.42 -3.96
CA THR A 20 9.78 -0.89 -3.37
C THR A 20 8.64 -1.89 -3.61
N VAL A 21 7.40 -1.49 -3.36
CA VAL A 21 6.23 -2.35 -3.61
C VAL A 21 6.14 -2.71 -5.10
N LEU A 22 6.30 -1.74 -5.98
CA LEU A 22 6.28 -1.98 -7.43
C LEU A 22 7.39 -2.94 -7.85
N TYR A 23 8.61 -2.73 -7.36
CA TYR A 23 9.74 -3.61 -7.65
C TYR A 23 9.48 -5.05 -7.17
N LEU A 24 9.06 -5.22 -5.92
CA LEU A 24 8.77 -6.54 -5.35
C LEU A 24 7.61 -7.23 -6.06
N SER A 25 6.61 -6.47 -6.53
CA SER A 25 5.47 -7.01 -7.28
C SER A 25 5.85 -7.48 -8.68
N LEU A 26 6.84 -6.85 -9.31
CA LEU A 26 7.24 -7.17 -10.70
C LEU A 26 8.52 -8.00 -10.78
N ALA A 27 9.31 -8.08 -9.71
CA ALA A 27 10.54 -8.88 -9.69
C ALA A 27 10.22 -10.38 -9.89
N PRO A 28 11.05 -11.11 -10.66
CA PRO A 28 10.95 -12.56 -10.77
C PRO A 28 11.38 -13.19 -9.43
N LEU A 29 10.42 -13.37 -8.53
CA LEU A 29 10.69 -14.07 -7.27
C LEU A 29 10.63 -15.57 -7.52
N ASN A 30 11.75 -16.26 -7.31
CA ASN A 30 11.79 -17.72 -7.17
C ASN A 30 11.16 -18.08 -5.82
N ILE A 31 9.83 -18.09 -5.75
CA ILE A 31 9.11 -18.52 -4.56
C ILE A 31 9.22 -20.05 -4.49
N PRO A 32 9.68 -20.63 -3.37
CA PRO A 32 9.67 -22.08 -3.21
C PRO A 32 8.25 -22.63 -3.42
N ALA A 33 8.13 -23.70 -4.19
CA ALA A 33 6.85 -24.34 -4.52
C ALA A 33 6.09 -24.91 -3.31
N GLU A 34 6.61 -24.77 -2.11
CA GLU A 34 6.09 -25.35 -0.85
C GLU A 34 5.18 -24.41 -0.07
N LEU A 35 5.01 -23.14 -0.51
CA LEU A 35 4.12 -22.23 0.18
C LEU A 35 2.65 -22.55 -0.16
N PRO A 36 1.72 -22.45 0.83
CA PRO A 36 0.29 -22.64 0.58
C PRO A 36 -0.20 -21.71 -0.53
N THR A 37 -1.06 -22.23 -1.42
CA THR A 37 -1.59 -21.52 -2.60
C THR A 37 -2.35 -20.23 -2.29
N HIS A 38 -2.63 -19.94 -1.02
CA HIS A 38 -3.32 -18.71 -0.59
C HIS A 38 -2.41 -17.71 0.12
N PHE A 39 -1.13 -18.02 0.28
CA PHE A 39 -0.20 -17.15 1.01
C PHE A 39 0.03 -15.83 0.26
N ASP A 40 0.11 -15.89 -1.05
CA ASP A 40 0.21 -14.71 -1.92
C ASP A 40 -0.97 -13.73 -1.73
N LYS A 41 -2.21 -14.24 -1.59
CA LYS A 41 -3.40 -13.41 -1.36
C LYS A 41 -3.34 -12.66 -0.02
N VAL A 42 -2.81 -13.32 1.02
CA VAL A 42 -2.61 -12.69 2.32
C VAL A 42 -1.53 -11.61 2.25
N GLU A 43 -0.44 -11.86 1.50
CA GLU A 43 0.59 -10.84 1.27
C GLU A 43 0.04 -9.62 0.54
N HIS A 44 -0.74 -9.82 -0.53
CA HIS A 44 -1.42 -8.74 -1.25
C HIS A 44 -2.31 -7.93 -0.32
N ALA A 45 -3.22 -8.58 0.40
CA ALA A 45 -4.12 -7.90 1.32
C ALA A 45 -3.35 -7.13 2.41
N ALA A 46 -2.34 -7.74 3.03
CA ALA A 46 -1.53 -7.10 4.07
C ALA A 46 -0.75 -5.88 3.54
N ALA A 47 -0.17 -5.98 2.34
CA ALA A 47 0.52 -4.87 1.70
C ALA A 47 -0.42 -3.68 1.49
N TYR A 48 -1.64 -3.92 1.02
CA TYR A 48 -2.62 -2.85 0.80
C TYR A 48 -3.20 -2.28 2.09
N VAL A 49 -3.38 -3.08 3.16
CA VAL A 49 -3.67 -2.57 4.50
C VAL A 49 -2.59 -1.58 4.94
N PHE A 50 -1.33 -1.97 4.80
CA PHE A 50 -0.20 -1.11 5.17
C PHE A 50 -0.15 0.17 4.33
N LEU A 51 -0.30 0.08 3.01
CA LEU A 51 -0.31 1.25 2.12
C LEU A 51 -1.42 2.23 2.48
N VAL A 52 -2.64 1.74 2.75
CA VAL A 52 -3.75 2.61 3.18
C VAL A 52 -3.41 3.32 4.49
N ILE A 53 -2.93 2.58 5.51
CA ILE A 53 -2.55 3.16 6.80
C ILE A 53 -1.46 4.22 6.61
N TRP A 54 -0.45 3.91 5.79
CA TRP A 54 0.62 4.85 5.47
C TRP A 54 0.09 6.15 4.89
N PHE A 55 -0.62 6.08 3.77
CA PHE A 55 -1.06 7.27 3.06
C PHE A 55 -2.17 8.05 3.77
N THR A 56 -3.07 7.38 4.49
CA THR A 56 -4.09 8.06 5.31
C THR A 56 -3.48 8.77 6.52
N GLY A 57 -2.29 8.37 6.94
CA GLY A 57 -1.52 9.10 7.93
C GLY A 57 -1.01 10.45 7.45
N LEU A 58 -0.83 10.61 6.13
CA LEU A 58 -0.25 11.81 5.51
C LEU A 58 -1.29 12.78 4.95
N VAL A 59 -2.56 12.38 4.86
CA VAL A 59 -3.63 13.19 4.27
C VAL A 59 -4.78 13.42 5.25
N ALA A 60 -5.52 14.51 5.08
CA ALA A 60 -6.70 14.78 5.87
C ALA A 60 -7.86 13.83 5.50
N ARG A 61 -8.70 13.46 6.49
CA ARG A 61 -9.82 12.53 6.32
C ARG A 61 -10.70 12.79 5.08
N PRO A 62 -11.08 14.02 4.73
CA PRO A 62 -11.90 14.26 3.53
C PRO A 62 -11.23 13.84 2.23
N ARG A 63 -9.94 13.52 2.25
CA ARG A 63 -9.15 13.09 1.07
C ARG A 63 -8.86 11.59 1.03
N TYR A 64 -9.36 10.79 1.97
CA TYR A 64 -9.13 9.34 2.02
C TYR A 64 -9.60 8.63 0.75
N TRP A 65 -10.68 9.09 0.13
CA TRP A 65 -11.15 8.56 -1.15
C TRP A 65 -10.09 8.65 -2.27
N ARG A 66 -9.23 9.69 -2.24
CA ARG A 66 -8.12 9.82 -3.21
C ARG A 66 -7.06 8.76 -2.99
N VAL A 67 -6.78 8.42 -1.73
CA VAL A 67 -5.86 7.33 -1.38
C VAL A 67 -6.43 6.01 -1.89
N VAL A 68 -7.71 5.75 -1.61
CA VAL A 68 -8.40 4.54 -2.08
C VAL A 68 -8.36 4.45 -3.61
N ALA A 69 -8.76 5.50 -4.32
CA ALA A 69 -8.75 5.52 -5.78
C ALA A 69 -7.34 5.30 -6.35
N ALA A 70 -6.32 5.97 -5.80
CA ALA A 70 -4.94 5.81 -6.23
C ALA A 70 -4.42 4.38 -6.01
N LEU A 71 -4.72 3.77 -4.88
CA LEU A 71 -4.30 2.40 -4.58
C LEU A 71 -5.04 1.35 -5.41
N VAL A 72 -6.32 1.57 -5.72
CA VAL A 72 -7.05 0.70 -6.67
C VAL A 72 -6.41 0.77 -8.06
N VAL A 73 -6.15 1.97 -8.57
CA VAL A 73 -5.49 2.15 -9.87
C VAL A 73 -4.09 1.54 -9.85
N PHE A 74 -3.34 1.73 -8.77
CA PHE A 74 -2.00 1.15 -8.60
C PHE A 74 -2.03 -0.38 -8.64
N GLY A 75 -2.97 -1.01 -7.91
CA GLY A 75 -3.16 -2.46 -7.92
C GLY A 75 -3.52 -3.02 -9.28
N LEU A 76 -4.49 -2.40 -9.96
CA LEU A 76 -4.87 -2.79 -11.31
C LEU A 76 -3.70 -2.64 -12.30
N THR A 77 -2.91 -1.59 -12.17
CA THR A 77 -1.72 -1.39 -13.01
C THR A 77 -0.70 -2.51 -12.81
N ILE A 78 -0.44 -2.90 -11.56
CA ILE A 78 0.46 -4.02 -11.25
C ILE A 78 -0.05 -5.31 -11.89
N GLU A 79 -1.34 -5.63 -11.74
CA GLU A 79 -1.94 -6.85 -12.32
C GLU A 79 -1.82 -6.88 -13.85
N ILE A 80 -2.09 -5.74 -14.51
CA ILE A 80 -1.94 -5.63 -15.97
C ILE A 80 -0.48 -5.84 -16.38
N LEU A 81 0.46 -5.26 -15.65
CA LEU A 81 1.88 -5.42 -15.93
C LEU A 81 2.33 -6.88 -15.71
N GLN A 82 1.88 -7.53 -14.64
CA GLN A 82 2.17 -8.94 -14.38
C GLN A 82 1.61 -9.85 -15.47
N ALA A 83 0.39 -9.60 -15.93
CA ALA A 83 -0.22 -10.34 -17.04
C ALA A 83 0.50 -10.16 -18.37
N ALA A 84 1.11 -8.99 -18.59
CA ALA A 84 1.85 -8.67 -19.81
C ALA A 84 3.31 -9.17 -19.80
N MET A 85 3.86 -9.52 -18.64
CA MET A 85 5.26 -9.90 -18.50
C MET A 85 5.46 -11.42 -18.74
N PRO A 86 6.48 -11.82 -19.55
CA PRO A 86 6.71 -13.23 -19.88
C PRO A 86 7.40 -14.05 -18.76
N PHE A 87 7.63 -13.47 -17.59
CA PHE A 87 8.46 -14.05 -16.52
C PHE A 87 7.70 -14.91 -15.50
N GLY A 88 6.62 -15.60 -15.91
CA GLY A 88 5.99 -16.64 -15.08
C GLY A 88 5.04 -16.13 -13.99
N ARG A 89 4.85 -14.81 -13.84
CA ARG A 89 3.75 -14.26 -13.04
C ARG A 89 2.52 -14.09 -13.94
N GLN A 90 1.47 -14.80 -13.63
CA GLN A 90 0.18 -14.64 -14.29
C GLN A 90 -0.64 -13.66 -13.46
N GLY A 91 -1.18 -12.60 -14.11
CA GLY A 91 -2.15 -11.73 -13.44
C GLY A 91 -3.32 -12.60 -12.96
N ASP A 92 -3.66 -12.49 -11.68
CA ASP A 92 -4.73 -13.27 -11.07
C ASP A 92 -5.85 -12.32 -10.60
N PRO A 93 -7.08 -12.43 -11.14
CA PRO A 93 -8.20 -11.62 -10.67
C PRO A 93 -8.46 -11.71 -9.16
N TRP A 94 -8.06 -12.81 -8.52
CA TRP A 94 -8.16 -12.97 -7.07
C TRP A 94 -7.19 -12.07 -6.31
N ASP A 95 -6.07 -11.68 -6.91
CA ASP A 95 -5.14 -10.71 -6.33
C ASP A 95 -5.75 -9.31 -6.30
N VAL A 96 -6.53 -8.95 -7.32
CA VAL A 96 -7.33 -7.72 -7.31
C VAL A 96 -8.31 -7.72 -6.14
N LEU A 97 -9.01 -8.84 -5.91
CA LEU A 97 -9.94 -8.95 -4.79
C LEU A 97 -9.23 -8.87 -3.43
N ALA A 98 -8.07 -9.50 -3.31
CA ALA A 98 -7.23 -9.40 -2.11
C ALA A 98 -6.77 -7.95 -1.85
N ASN A 99 -6.32 -7.23 -2.89
CA ASN A 99 -5.95 -5.83 -2.82
C ASN A 99 -7.13 -4.94 -2.36
N ILE A 100 -8.31 -5.11 -2.94
CA ILE A 100 -9.53 -4.37 -2.57
C ILE A 100 -9.92 -4.67 -1.12
N THR A 101 -9.84 -5.92 -0.70
CA THR A 101 -10.11 -6.33 0.68
C THR A 101 -9.13 -5.65 1.64
N GLY A 102 -7.83 -5.66 1.30
CA GLY A 102 -6.80 -4.97 2.07
C GLY A 102 -7.04 -3.46 2.18
N ILE A 103 -7.45 -2.82 1.07
CA ILE A 103 -7.82 -1.39 1.06
C ILE A 103 -9.00 -1.13 2.01
N GLY A 104 -10.05 -1.96 1.97
CA GLY A 104 -11.21 -1.82 2.83
C GLY A 104 -10.87 -1.95 4.32
N VAL A 105 -10.12 -2.99 4.68
CA VAL A 105 -9.65 -3.21 6.05
C VAL A 105 -8.74 -2.07 6.53
N GLY A 106 -7.77 -1.66 5.71
CA GLY A 106 -6.87 -0.56 6.03
C GLY A 106 -7.62 0.76 6.23
N LEU A 107 -8.64 1.03 5.41
CA LEU A 107 -9.49 2.21 5.54
C LEU A 107 -10.31 2.19 6.84
N ALA A 108 -10.86 1.06 7.21
CA ALA A 108 -11.56 0.90 8.49
C ALA A 108 -10.63 1.19 9.68
N ILE A 109 -9.43 0.60 9.70
CA ILE A 109 -8.42 0.84 10.73
C ILE A 109 -8.02 2.33 10.76
N ALA A 110 -7.76 2.94 9.59
CA ALA A 110 -7.37 4.34 9.51
C ALA A 110 -8.48 5.28 10.01
N SER A 111 -9.73 4.93 9.78
CA SER A 111 -10.88 5.74 10.19
C SER A 111 -11.08 5.78 11.70
N VAL A 112 -10.74 4.69 12.42
CA VAL A 112 -10.98 4.57 13.87
C VAL A 112 -9.72 4.77 14.72
N ALA A 113 -8.53 4.42 14.22
CA ALA A 113 -7.33 4.33 15.06
C ALA A 113 -6.13 5.13 14.55
N THR A 114 -5.75 4.98 13.28
CA THR A 114 -4.43 5.41 12.78
C THR A 114 -4.46 6.68 11.93
N GLY A 115 -5.63 7.25 11.62
CA GLY A 115 -5.72 8.43 10.77
C GLY A 115 -4.87 9.60 11.27
N GLY A 116 -4.04 10.18 10.38
CA GLY A 116 -3.17 11.31 10.71
C GLY A 116 -2.00 10.96 11.63
N TRP A 117 -1.57 9.70 11.69
CA TRP A 117 -0.48 9.25 12.56
C TRP A 117 0.82 10.04 12.38
N ALA A 118 1.11 10.53 11.17
CA ALA A 118 2.32 11.31 10.90
C ALA A 118 2.39 12.60 11.75
N LEU A 119 1.26 13.27 11.97
CA LEU A 119 1.22 14.43 12.88
C LEU A 119 1.56 14.05 14.33
N LYS A 120 1.14 12.87 14.77
CA LYS A 120 1.47 12.39 16.12
C LYS A 120 2.96 12.09 16.26
N VAL A 121 3.56 11.49 15.23
CA VAL A 121 5.00 11.23 15.17
C VAL A 121 5.80 12.54 15.20
N GLU A 122 5.44 13.51 14.36
CA GLU A 122 6.11 14.82 14.35
C GLU A 122 5.95 15.56 15.69
N ALA A 123 4.77 15.50 16.30
CA ALA A 123 4.55 16.10 17.61
C ALA A 123 5.40 15.43 18.70
N TRP A 124 5.67 14.14 18.57
CA TRP A 124 6.56 13.44 19.49
C TRP A 124 8.03 13.82 19.27
N LEU A 125 8.48 13.87 18.01
CA LEU A 125 9.86 14.27 17.64
C LEU A 125 10.19 15.70 18.08
N ASN A 126 9.21 16.61 18.02
CA ASN A 126 9.41 18.02 18.39
C ASN A 126 9.35 18.26 19.91
N ARG A 127 9.08 17.24 20.72
CA ARG A 127 9.10 17.31 22.19
C ARG A 127 10.43 16.88 22.81
N SER A 128 11.26 16.24 22.00
CA SER A 128 12.62 15.79 22.37
C SER A 128 13.64 16.86 22.05
#